data_312b4b9a7bcd2e4f4b1f599c08e80bb2
#
_entry.id   312b4b9a7bcd2e4f4b1f599c08e80bb2
#
_cell.length_a   1.000
_cell.length_b   1.000
_cell.length_c   1.000
_cell.angle_alpha   90.00
_cell.angle_beta   90.00
_cell.angle_gamma   90.00
#
_symmetry.space_group_name_H-M   'P 1'
#
loop_
_entity.id
_entity.type
_entity.pdbx_description
1 polymer ?
#
loop_
_entity_poly.entity_id
_entity_poly.type
_entity_poly.pdbx_seq_one_letter_code
_entity_poly.pdbx_strand_id
1 'polypeptide(L)'
;MYLLDTDILSNLMKRSPSTILIAKLASVPVKQQFTSSITLGELVYAACRLEARTEALLAQLEETLLPNLPILPFDADAAHQYGMIRAQLERQGTPLGEADLRIAAIALAHDLAVITGNVRHFQRIAGLSVENWLEEA
;
A
#
# COMPACT_ATOMS: atom_id res chain seq x y z
N MET A 1 -5.18 10.83 -6.89
CA MET A 1 -5.65 9.52 -6.44
C MET A 1 -4.56 8.80 -5.69
N TYR A 2 -4.91 7.85 -4.82
CA TYR A 2 -4.02 7.37 -3.77
C TYR A 2 -4.01 5.85 -3.70
N LEU A 3 -2.83 5.27 -3.54
CA LEU A 3 -2.64 3.83 -3.32
C LEU A 3 -2.24 3.62 -1.86
N LEU A 4 -3.12 2.96 -1.10
CA LEU A 4 -2.88 2.70 0.32
C LEU A 4 -1.97 1.49 0.48
N ASP A 5 -0.83 1.69 1.14
CA ASP A 5 0.17 0.66 1.39
C ASP A 5 -0.28 -0.28 2.51
N THR A 6 0.41 -1.39 2.65
CA THR A 6 0.12 -2.45 3.61
C THR A 6 0.08 -1.93 5.05
N ASP A 7 1.04 -1.10 5.46
CA ASP A 7 1.08 -0.58 6.83
C ASP A 7 -0.10 0.33 7.16
N ILE A 8 -0.65 1.03 6.17
CA ILE A 8 -1.84 1.86 6.34
C ILE A 8 -3.06 0.98 6.62
N LEU A 9 -3.28 -0.06 5.80
CA LEU A 9 -4.40 -0.97 5.99
C LEU A 9 -4.23 -1.80 7.27
N SER A 10 -3.00 -2.22 7.60
CA SER A 10 -2.71 -2.90 8.87
C SER A 10 -3.05 -2.03 10.07
N ASN A 11 -2.76 -0.72 9.99
CA ASN A 11 -3.12 0.21 11.06
C ASN A 11 -4.63 0.26 11.27
N LEU A 12 -5.40 0.30 10.18
CA LEU A 12 -6.87 0.32 10.25
C LEU A 12 -7.46 -0.96 10.86
N MET A 13 -6.73 -2.07 10.83
CA MET A 13 -7.16 -3.34 11.42
C MET A 13 -6.88 -3.44 12.92
N LYS A 14 -6.13 -2.51 13.48
CA LYS A 14 -5.83 -2.48 14.92
C LYS A 14 -7.08 -2.17 15.73
N ARG A 15 -7.06 -2.56 17.03
CA ARG A 15 -8.15 -2.24 17.95
C ARG A 15 -8.33 -0.72 18.10
N SER A 16 -7.23 0.04 18.09
CA SER A 16 -7.23 1.50 18.16
C SER A 16 -6.45 2.08 16.99
N PRO A 17 -7.09 2.23 15.82
CA PRO A 17 -6.41 2.81 14.67
C PRO A 17 -6.02 4.27 14.90
N SER A 18 -5.05 4.75 14.13
CA SER A 18 -4.60 6.15 14.18
C SER A 18 -5.77 7.10 13.89
N THR A 19 -6.01 8.04 14.80
CA THR A 19 -7.06 9.06 14.62
C THR A 19 -6.70 10.03 13.50
N ILE A 20 -5.40 10.30 13.32
CA ILE A 20 -4.89 11.14 12.22
C ILE A 20 -5.22 10.49 10.88
N LEU A 21 -4.94 9.20 10.75
CA LEU A 21 -5.22 8.44 9.53
C LEU A 21 -6.72 8.42 9.22
N ILE A 22 -7.55 8.15 10.22
CA ILE A 22 -9.02 8.12 10.05
C ILE A 22 -9.52 9.47 9.55
N ALA A 23 -9.04 10.57 10.13
CA ALA A 23 -9.42 11.92 9.72
C ALA A 23 -9.00 12.21 8.27
N LYS A 24 -7.79 11.80 7.89
CA LYS A 24 -7.28 11.98 6.52
C LYS A 24 -8.13 11.19 5.52
N LEU A 25 -8.40 9.92 5.81
CA LEU A 25 -9.22 9.07 4.93
C LEU A 25 -10.62 9.66 4.75
N ALA A 26 -11.22 10.19 5.83
CA ALA A 26 -12.53 10.82 5.76
C ALA A 26 -12.54 12.10 4.91
N SER A 27 -11.40 12.78 4.80
CA SER A 27 -11.26 14.02 4.03
C SER A 27 -11.05 13.80 2.53
N VAL A 28 -10.81 12.55 2.11
CA VAL A 28 -10.53 12.20 0.72
C VAL A 28 -11.70 11.39 0.15
N PRO A 29 -12.19 11.70 -1.05
CA PRO A 29 -13.27 10.92 -1.65
C PRO A 29 -12.90 9.44 -1.78
N VAL A 30 -13.83 8.55 -1.44
CA VAL A 30 -13.65 7.10 -1.52
C VAL A 30 -13.22 6.68 -2.93
N LYS A 31 -13.76 7.33 -3.96
CA LYS A 31 -13.43 7.03 -5.36
C LYS A 31 -11.98 7.28 -5.73
N GLN A 32 -11.23 8.00 -4.89
CA GLN A 32 -9.82 8.29 -5.12
C GLN A 32 -8.88 7.36 -4.36
N GLN A 33 -9.43 6.38 -3.65
CA GLN A 33 -8.65 5.46 -2.81
C GLN A 33 -8.60 4.07 -3.43
N PHE A 34 -7.39 3.51 -3.49
CA PHE A 34 -7.10 2.19 -4.08
C PHE A 34 -6.10 1.46 -3.19
N THR A 35 -5.99 0.15 -3.38
CA THR A 35 -4.87 -0.62 -2.85
C THR A 35 -4.36 -1.57 -3.95
N SER A 36 -3.38 -2.40 -3.63
CA SER A 36 -2.77 -3.31 -4.61
C SER A 36 -2.99 -4.78 -4.24
N SER A 37 -2.87 -5.64 -5.23
CA SER A 37 -2.87 -7.09 -5.03
C SER A 37 -1.69 -7.53 -4.16
N ILE A 38 -0.59 -6.79 -4.18
CA ILE A 38 0.58 -7.07 -3.33
C ILE A 38 0.21 -6.85 -1.86
N THR A 39 -0.43 -5.73 -1.55
CA THR A 39 -0.92 -5.43 -0.20
C THR A 39 -1.93 -6.48 0.26
N LEU A 40 -2.87 -6.85 -0.60
CA LEU A 40 -3.83 -7.90 -0.26
C LEU A 40 -3.10 -9.18 0.15
N GLY A 41 -2.13 -9.62 -0.64
CA GLY A 41 -1.35 -10.82 -0.34
C GLY A 41 -0.62 -10.74 0.99
N GLU A 42 -0.03 -9.59 1.29
CA GLU A 42 0.66 -9.37 2.57
C GLU A 42 -0.30 -9.42 3.76
N LEU A 43 -1.49 -8.84 3.63
CA LEU A 43 -2.50 -8.85 4.69
C LEU A 43 -3.07 -10.25 4.93
N VAL A 44 -3.33 -11.00 3.86
CA VAL A 44 -3.79 -12.39 3.97
C VAL A 44 -2.71 -13.26 4.62
N TYR A 45 -1.46 -13.10 4.21
CA TYR A 45 -0.34 -13.81 4.82
C TYR A 45 -0.23 -13.52 6.33
N ALA A 46 -0.31 -12.25 6.71
CA ALA A 46 -0.25 -11.85 8.11
C ALA A 46 -1.40 -12.47 8.93
N ALA A 47 -2.61 -12.48 8.37
CA ALA A 47 -3.77 -13.10 9.01
C ALA A 47 -3.58 -14.61 9.20
N CYS A 48 -3.07 -15.29 8.17
CA CYS A 48 -2.87 -16.74 8.20
C CYS A 48 -1.78 -17.18 9.18
N ARG A 49 -0.81 -16.30 9.45
CA ARG A 49 0.24 -16.59 10.43
C ARG A 49 -0.26 -16.60 11.87
N LEU A 50 -1.34 -15.90 12.16
CA LEU A 50 -1.88 -15.75 13.52
C LEU A 50 -2.98 -16.79 13.79
N GLU A 51 -2.69 -18.03 13.60
CA GLU A 51 -3.58 -19.22 13.62
C GLU A 51 -4.92 -19.04 14.33
N ALA A 52 -4.90 -18.62 15.61
CA ALA A 52 -6.11 -18.47 16.43
C ALA A 52 -7.00 -17.30 15.99
N ARG A 53 -6.47 -16.37 15.20
CA ARG A 53 -7.18 -15.16 14.78
C ARG A 53 -7.42 -15.08 13.28
N THR A 54 -7.01 -16.09 12.53
CA THR A 54 -7.06 -16.07 11.07
C THR A 54 -8.45 -15.76 10.54
N GLU A 55 -9.46 -16.51 10.99
CA GLU A 55 -10.84 -16.33 10.53
C GLU A 55 -11.36 -14.91 10.81
N ALA A 56 -11.12 -14.40 12.01
CA ALA A 56 -11.56 -13.06 12.41
C ALA A 56 -10.88 -11.98 11.59
N LEU A 57 -9.57 -12.11 11.33
CA LEU A 57 -8.82 -11.15 10.56
C LEU A 57 -9.20 -11.17 9.08
N LEU A 58 -9.42 -12.35 8.49
CA LEU A 58 -9.88 -12.45 7.11
C LEU A 58 -11.28 -11.88 6.96
N ALA A 59 -12.17 -12.12 7.91
CA ALA A 59 -13.52 -11.54 7.91
C ALA A 59 -13.45 -10.01 8.00
N GLN A 60 -12.61 -9.47 8.88
CA GLN A 60 -12.42 -8.03 9.00
C GLN A 60 -11.93 -7.43 7.68
N LEU A 61 -10.95 -8.09 7.06
CA LEU A 61 -10.38 -7.66 5.78
C LEU A 61 -11.47 -7.59 4.70
N GLU A 62 -12.22 -8.66 4.52
CA GLU A 62 -13.21 -8.80 3.45
C GLU A 62 -14.48 -7.99 3.69
N GLU A 63 -14.95 -7.90 4.93
CA GLU A 63 -16.24 -7.29 5.26
C GLU A 63 -16.13 -5.81 5.61
N THR A 64 -15.00 -5.37 6.14
CA THR A 64 -14.83 -4.01 6.66
C THR A 64 -13.88 -3.17 5.83
N LEU A 65 -12.72 -3.72 5.49
CA LEU A 65 -11.63 -2.95 4.88
C LEU A 65 -11.74 -2.85 3.36
N LEU A 66 -11.97 -3.97 2.68
CA LEU A 66 -11.94 -4.04 1.22
C LEU A 66 -13.20 -3.57 0.50
N PRO A 67 -14.40 -3.58 1.10
CA PRO A 67 -15.55 -3.01 0.40
C PRO A 67 -15.27 -1.56 -0.03
N ASN A 68 -15.54 -1.25 -1.28
CA ASN A 68 -15.30 0.06 -1.89
C ASN A 68 -13.82 0.47 -2.02
N LEU A 69 -12.88 -0.48 -1.85
CA LEU A 69 -11.46 -0.24 -2.05
C LEU A 69 -10.96 -1.12 -3.21
N PRO A 70 -10.93 -0.59 -4.45
CA PRO A 70 -10.49 -1.38 -5.60
C PRO A 70 -9.05 -1.87 -5.43
N ILE A 71 -8.82 -3.10 -5.84
CA ILE A 71 -7.52 -3.77 -5.74
C ILE A 71 -6.88 -3.79 -7.13
N LEU A 72 -5.79 -3.04 -7.29
CA LEU A 72 -5.09 -2.95 -8.57
C LEU A 72 -4.09 -4.11 -8.70
N PRO A 73 -4.10 -4.83 -9.84
CA PRO A 73 -3.21 -5.96 -10.03
C PRO A 73 -1.81 -5.52 -10.45
N PHE A 74 -0.85 -6.42 -10.24
CA PHE A 74 0.49 -6.30 -10.81
C PHE A 74 0.43 -6.85 -12.24
N ASP A 75 0.05 -6.00 -13.18
CA ASP A 75 -0.14 -6.35 -14.59
C ASP A 75 1.09 -6.03 -15.45
N ALA A 76 0.95 -6.10 -16.77
CA ALA A 76 2.06 -5.86 -17.69
C ALA A 76 2.63 -4.44 -17.58
N ASP A 77 1.76 -3.44 -17.44
CA ASP A 77 2.21 -2.04 -17.28
C ASP A 77 2.98 -1.87 -15.98
N ALA A 78 2.50 -2.45 -14.88
CA ALA A 78 3.22 -2.44 -13.61
C ALA A 78 4.55 -3.20 -13.71
N ALA A 79 4.58 -4.33 -14.40
CA ALA A 79 5.81 -5.11 -14.61
C ALA A 79 6.87 -4.30 -15.36
N HIS A 80 6.46 -3.52 -16.35
CA HIS A 80 7.36 -2.64 -17.10
C HIS A 80 7.96 -1.57 -16.17
N GLN A 81 7.14 -0.90 -15.38
CA GLN A 81 7.61 0.06 -14.38
C GLN A 81 8.55 -0.59 -13.36
N TYR A 82 8.21 -1.78 -12.89
CA TYR A 82 9.02 -2.56 -11.94
C TYR A 82 10.44 -2.77 -12.46
N GLY A 83 10.59 -3.20 -13.71
CA GLY A 83 11.90 -3.43 -14.29
C GLY A 83 12.74 -2.17 -14.33
N MET A 84 12.13 -1.05 -14.72
CA MET A 84 12.83 0.24 -14.83
C MET A 84 13.28 0.77 -13.46
N ILE A 85 12.38 0.78 -12.46
CA ILE A 85 12.72 1.32 -11.14
C ILE A 85 13.72 0.42 -10.40
N ARG A 86 13.60 -0.88 -10.54
CA ARG A 86 14.54 -1.83 -9.92
C ARG A 86 15.96 -1.60 -10.45
N ALA A 87 16.12 -1.52 -11.76
CA ALA A 87 17.42 -1.28 -12.38
C ALA A 87 18.02 0.06 -11.92
N GLN A 88 17.21 1.11 -11.84
CA GLN A 88 17.64 2.42 -11.38
C GLN A 88 18.13 2.39 -9.93
N LEU A 89 17.35 1.76 -9.04
CA LEU A 89 17.71 1.68 -7.61
C LEU A 89 18.97 0.85 -7.38
N GLU A 90 19.16 -0.23 -8.13
CA GLU A 90 20.39 -1.02 -8.05
C GLU A 90 21.60 -0.21 -8.51
N ARG A 91 21.48 0.56 -9.58
CA ARG A 91 22.57 1.44 -10.05
C ARG A 91 22.91 2.52 -9.02
N GLN A 92 21.94 2.99 -8.26
CA GLN A 92 22.14 3.99 -7.20
C GLN A 92 22.65 3.38 -5.88
N GLY A 93 22.68 2.05 -5.78
CA GLY A 93 23.07 1.37 -4.56
C GLY A 93 22.02 1.46 -3.45
N THR A 94 20.76 1.70 -3.80
CA THR A 94 19.65 1.85 -2.84
C THR A 94 18.51 0.89 -3.15
N PRO A 95 18.75 -0.44 -3.11
CA PRO A 95 17.72 -1.43 -3.44
C PRO A 95 16.56 -1.37 -2.45
N LEU A 96 15.38 -1.78 -2.92
CA LEU A 96 14.18 -1.96 -2.09
C LEU A 96 13.77 -3.43 -2.10
N GLY A 97 12.99 -3.82 -1.08
CA GLY A 97 12.36 -5.12 -1.04
C GLY A 97 11.37 -5.32 -2.17
N GLU A 98 11.12 -6.57 -2.53
CA GLU A 98 10.28 -6.93 -3.68
C GLU A 98 8.84 -6.41 -3.55
N ALA A 99 8.25 -6.50 -2.36
CA ALA A 99 6.88 -6.01 -2.15
C ALA A 99 6.79 -4.50 -2.40
N ASP A 100 7.71 -3.72 -1.85
CA ASP A 100 7.74 -2.26 -2.02
C ASP A 100 7.95 -1.88 -3.48
N LEU A 101 8.84 -2.60 -4.19
CA LEU A 101 9.08 -2.36 -5.61
C LEU A 101 7.81 -2.58 -6.44
N ARG A 102 7.07 -3.65 -6.16
CA ARG A 102 5.86 -3.98 -6.90
C ARG A 102 4.73 -3.01 -6.59
N ILE A 103 4.58 -2.61 -5.33
CA ILE A 103 3.59 -1.60 -4.95
C ILE A 103 3.89 -0.28 -5.66
N ALA A 104 5.15 0.17 -5.63
CA ALA A 104 5.58 1.39 -6.32
C ALA A 104 5.33 1.31 -7.83
N ALA A 105 5.60 0.16 -8.42
CA ALA A 105 5.39 -0.07 -9.85
C ALA A 105 3.90 0.07 -10.23
N ILE A 106 3.01 -0.48 -9.42
CA ILE A 106 1.56 -0.35 -9.62
C ILE A 106 1.16 1.13 -9.53
N ALA A 107 1.66 1.84 -8.52
CA ALA A 107 1.36 3.26 -8.34
C ALA A 107 1.83 4.10 -9.52
N LEU A 108 3.04 3.86 -10.03
CA LEU A 108 3.55 4.57 -11.19
C LEU A 108 2.74 4.27 -12.45
N ALA A 109 2.35 3.02 -12.64
CA ALA A 109 1.55 2.63 -13.81
C ALA A 109 0.19 3.31 -13.85
N HIS A 110 -0.37 3.65 -12.69
CA HIS A 110 -1.68 4.29 -12.57
C HIS A 110 -1.60 5.77 -12.17
N ASP A 111 -0.40 6.32 -12.07
CA ASP A 111 -0.16 7.71 -11.64
C ASP A 111 -0.81 8.03 -10.29
N LEU A 112 -0.60 7.15 -9.31
CA LEU A 112 -1.12 7.28 -7.96
C LEU A 112 -0.03 7.68 -6.98
N ALA A 113 -0.38 8.48 -5.97
CA ALA A 113 0.49 8.71 -4.83
C ALA A 113 0.42 7.50 -3.88
N VAL A 114 1.56 7.05 -3.39
CA VAL A 114 1.62 5.98 -2.39
C VAL A 114 1.44 6.60 -0.99
N ILE A 115 0.48 6.07 -0.25
CA ILE A 115 0.22 6.46 1.13
C ILE A 115 0.82 5.40 2.05
N THR A 116 1.82 5.78 2.83
CA THR A 116 2.63 4.84 3.61
C THR A 116 3.27 5.51 4.82
N GLY A 117 3.56 4.73 5.85
CA GLY A 117 4.43 5.17 6.95
C GLY A 117 5.91 5.05 6.61
N ASN A 118 6.26 4.27 5.57
CA ASN A 118 7.64 4.01 5.14
C ASN A 118 8.09 4.98 4.03
N VAL A 119 7.92 6.27 4.26
CA VAL A 119 8.22 7.29 3.26
C VAL A 119 9.65 7.19 2.74
N ARG A 120 10.61 6.90 3.61
CA ARG A 120 12.03 6.78 3.22
C ARG A 120 12.27 5.75 2.11
N HIS A 121 11.57 4.63 2.14
CA HIS A 121 11.73 3.57 1.13
C HIS A 121 11.24 4.06 -0.23
N PHE A 122 10.05 4.62 -0.27
CA PHE A 122 9.43 5.02 -1.53
C PHE A 122 9.99 6.33 -2.11
N GLN A 123 10.54 7.22 -1.28
CA GLN A 123 11.15 8.47 -1.74
C GLN A 123 12.35 8.26 -2.66
N ARG A 124 12.97 7.11 -2.62
CA ARG A 124 14.12 6.76 -3.48
C ARG A 124 13.73 6.62 -4.95
N ILE A 125 12.43 6.50 -5.21
CA ILE A 125 11.90 6.24 -6.56
C ILE A 125 11.56 7.55 -7.24
N ALA A 126 12.26 7.84 -8.35
CA ALA A 126 12.02 9.04 -9.12
C ALA A 126 10.62 9.03 -9.73
N GLY A 127 9.94 10.17 -9.66
CA GLY A 127 8.62 10.33 -10.25
C GLY A 127 7.46 9.80 -9.41
N LEU A 128 7.73 9.20 -8.25
CA LEU A 128 6.69 8.68 -7.37
C LEU A 128 6.32 9.71 -6.31
N SER A 129 5.02 10.02 -6.20
CA SER A 129 4.50 10.83 -5.11
C SER A 129 4.25 9.96 -3.89
N VAL A 130 4.66 10.42 -2.71
CA VAL A 130 4.57 9.67 -1.46
C VAL A 130 4.06 10.60 -0.36
N GLU A 131 3.07 10.14 0.41
CA GLU A 131 2.54 10.87 1.56
C GLU A 131 2.38 9.95 2.76
N ASN A 132 2.59 10.49 3.96
CA ASN A 132 2.35 9.77 5.20
C ASN A 132 1.10 10.33 5.88
N TRP A 133 0.03 9.54 5.92
CA TRP A 133 -1.22 9.94 6.58
C TRP A 133 -1.31 9.48 8.03
N LEU A 134 -0.24 8.88 8.57
CA LEU A 134 -0.14 8.53 9.98
C LEU A 134 0.41 9.68 10.83
N GLU A 135 0.94 10.71 10.20
CA GLU A 135 1.52 11.88 10.84
C GLU A 135 0.80 13.14 10.38
N GLU A 136 0.77 14.16 11.26
CA GLU A 136 0.30 15.48 10.87
C GLU A 136 1.28 16.12 9.89
N ALA A 137 0.73 16.86 8.95
CA ALA A 137 1.54 17.53 7.93
C ALA A 137 2.39 18.65 8.54
#